data_1bd86c9df375e01ac130321cac210dfc
#
_entry.id   1bd86c9df375e01ac130321cac210dfc
#
_cell.length_a   1.000
_cell.length_b   1.000
_cell.length_c   1.000
_cell.angle_alpha   90.00
_cell.angle_beta   90.00
_cell.angle_gamma   90.00
#
_symmetry.space_group_name_H-M   'P 1'
#
loop_
_entity.id
_entity.type
_entity.pdbx_description
1 polymer ?
#
loop_
_entity_poly.entity_id
_entity_poly.type
_entity_poly.pdbx_seq_one_letter_code
_entity_poly.pdbx_strand_id
1 'polypeptide(L)'
;MYITLLRKLYSLLFLLSYTCLSTVSYADDKPASLSLGFPLSYLSATDALNKYTPLTNYLTQQIGIPISITASNYSTHLQLVGEDKLDLAFMSGSLYIEMVDKYQHTVPLLARYTINHQPALYSVLFTTTKNPIQNLNQLVGKKIAFGEKNSNLGTKVPYYVLSQAGITLDKLSAYDFLDNHRNVMYGVLMGEYDAGALPAEVFDENKDKGLKILAMSPAVSSHLLVSRRDLDIRLIQQLQQALYTLNQLPEGQKILNAIGKNITGFVPATDSDYDSLREILQQAKALDAR
;
A
#
# COMPACT_ATOMS: atom_id res chain seq x y z
N MET A 1 73.89 26.57 -28.03
CA MET A 1 73.86 25.24 -27.34
C MET A 1 72.93 25.20 -26.09
N TYR A 2 72.72 26.37 -25.45
CA TYR A 2 71.80 26.41 -24.23
C TYR A 2 70.31 26.48 -24.55
N ILE A 3 69.85 26.99 -25.67
CA ILE A 3 68.44 27.15 -26.03
C ILE A 3 67.78 25.82 -26.44
N THR A 4 68.55 24.86 -26.96
CA THR A 4 68.09 23.58 -27.40
C THR A 4 67.88 22.60 -26.20
N LEU A 5 68.63 22.84 -25.12
CA LEU A 5 68.48 22.01 -23.88
C LEU A 5 67.23 22.44 -23.08
N LEU A 6 66.91 23.74 -23.03
CA LEU A 6 65.73 24.25 -22.35
C LEU A 6 64.40 23.75 -23.02
N ARG A 7 64.36 23.66 -24.36
CA ARG A 7 63.17 23.18 -25.09
C ARG A 7 62.89 21.69 -24.86
N LYS A 8 63.90 20.84 -24.64
CA LYS A 8 63.76 19.46 -24.31
C LYS A 8 63.34 19.23 -22.85
N LEU A 9 63.68 20.10 -21.91
CA LEU A 9 63.28 20.03 -20.52
C LEU A 9 61.82 20.41 -20.35
N TYR A 10 61.28 21.38 -21.06
CA TYR A 10 59.85 21.76 -21.03
C TYR A 10 58.96 20.73 -21.70
N SER A 11 59.43 20.01 -22.74
CA SER A 11 58.68 18.92 -23.36
C SER A 11 58.58 17.68 -22.45
N LEU A 12 59.58 17.44 -21.59
CA LEU A 12 59.56 16.30 -20.65
C LEU A 12 58.69 16.60 -19.43
N LEU A 13 58.61 17.86 -18.97
CA LEU A 13 57.74 18.30 -17.89
C LEU A 13 56.25 18.33 -18.30
N PHE A 14 55.95 18.56 -19.59
CA PHE A 14 54.57 18.56 -20.10
C PHE A 14 54.03 17.15 -20.35
N LEU A 15 54.91 16.14 -20.52
CA LEU A 15 54.51 14.73 -20.66
C LEU A 15 54.31 14.01 -19.32
N LEU A 16 54.84 14.53 -18.20
CA LEU A 16 54.64 13.94 -16.87
C LEU A 16 53.43 14.45 -16.12
N SER A 17 52.77 15.51 -16.60
CA SER A 17 51.53 16.05 -15.98
C SER A 17 50.24 15.39 -16.49
N TYR A 18 50.31 14.42 -17.40
CA TYR A 18 49.14 13.82 -18.04
C TYR A 18 48.75 12.40 -17.51
N THR A 19 49.38 11.94 -16.44
CA THR A 19 49.15 10.54 -15.94
C THR A 19 48.69 10.46 -14.50
N CYS A 20 47.83 11.38 -14.05
CA CYS A 20 47.07 11.16 -12.80
C CYS A 20 45.64 11.67 -12.89
N LEU A 21 44.94 11.34 -13.99
CA LEU A 21 43.51 11.17 -13.87
C LEU A 21 43.28 9.74 -13.30
N SER A 22 43.40 9.63 -11.99
CA SER A 22 42.79 8.53 -11.27
C SER A 22 41.30 8.60 -11.59
N THR A 23 40.84 7.78 -12.52
CA THR A 23 39.43 7.42 -12.61
C THR A 23 39.10 6.85 -11.24
N VAL A 24 38.48 7.68 -10.40
CA VAL A 24 37.72 7.17 -9.27
C VAL A 24 36.63 6.31 -9.91
N SER A 25 36.94 5.04 -10.10
CA SER A 25 35.93 4.03 -10.36
C SER A 25 35.09 4.00 -9.08
N TYR A 26 33.97 4.72 -9.07
CA TYR A 26 32.90 4.39 -8.16
C TYR A 26 32.54 2.95 -8.49
N ALA A 27 33.02 2.01 -7.70
CA ALA A 27 32.49 0.67 -7.70
C ALA A 27 30.99 0.84 -7.55
N ASP A 28 30.25 0.37 -8.53
CA ASP A 28 28.79 0.33 -8.50
C ASP A 28 28.46 -0.78 -7.46
N ASP A 29 28.44 -0.38 -6.20
CA ASP A 29 28.30 -1.28 -5.04
C ASP A 29 26.84 -1.70 -4.92
N LYS A 30 26.32 -2.30 -6.03
CA LYS A 30 24.97 -2.84 -6.06
C LYS A 30 24.87 -3.99 -5.06
N PRO A 31 23.82 -4.02 -4.24
CA PRO A 31 23.60 -5.15 -3.35
C PRO A 31 23.46 -6.45 -4.16
N ALA A 32 23.96 -7.55 -3.60
CA ALA A 32 23.90 -8.86 -4.26
C ALA A 32 22.45 -9.35 -4.48
N SER A 33 21.54 -8.96 -3.60
CA SER A 33 20.10 -9.23 -3.70
C SER A 33 19.33 -8.22 -2.85
N LEU A 34 18.02 -8.08 -3.11
CA LEU A 34 17.07 -7.32 -2.30
C LEU A 34 16.04 -8.26 -1.69
N SER A 35 15.53 -7.91 -0.51
CA SER A 35 14.38 -8.53 0.14
C SER A 35 13.12 -7.70 -0.10
N LEU A 36 11.97 -8.34 -0.43
CA LEU A 36 10.66 -7.73 -0.43
C LEU A 36 9.79 -8.39 0.64
N GLY A 37 9.47 -7.66 1.69
CA GLY A 37 8.72 -8.14 2.83
C GLY A 37 7.19 -8.02 2.66
N PHE A 38 6.45 -9.00 3.21
CA PHE A 38 4.98 -9.03 3.28
C PHE A 38 4.50 -9.39 4.69
N PRO A 39 3.43 -8.72 5.19
CA PRO A 39 2.78 -9.12 6.44
C PRO A 39 1.83 -10.30 6.22
N LEU A 40 1.96 -11.37 7.01
CA LEU A 40 1.11 -12.57 6.92
C LEU A 40 -0.33 -12.38 7.41
N SER A 41 -0.67 -11.23 7.97
CA SER A 41 -2.03 -10.94 8.44
C SER A 41 -3.09 -10.93 7.33
N TYR A 42 -2.67 -10.76 6.07
CA TYR A 42 -3.56 -10.67 4.91
C TYR A 42 -3.36 -11.77 3.88
N LEU A 43 -2.21 -12.45 3.91
CA LEU A 43 -1.82 -13.46 2.94
C LEU A 43 -1.05 -14.57 3.64
N SER A 44 -1.26 -15.82 3.23
CA SER A 44 -0.32 -16.88 3.55
C SER A 44 1.02 -16.66 2.81
N ALA A 45 2.10 -17.27 3.28
CA ALA A 45 3.39 -17.18 2.59
C ALA A 45 3.30 -17.71 1.15
N THR A 46 2.53 -18.77 0.92
CA THR A 46 2.28 -19.33 -0.43
C THR A 46 1.52 -18.36 -1.31
N ASP A 47 0.49 -17.67 -0.77
CA ASP A 47 -0.26 -16.67 -1.54
C ASP A 47 0.61 -15.46 -1.88
N ALA A 48 1.46 -15.01 -0.96
CA ALA A 48 2.40 -13.94 -1.23
C ALA A 48 3.36 -14.30 -2.37
N LEU A 49 3.93 -15.50 -2.35
CA LEU A 49 4.78 -16.01 -3.43
C LEU A 49 4.01 -16.05 -4.76
N ASN A 50 2.85 -16.68 -4.81
CA ASN A 50 2.07 -16.82 -6.04
C ASN A 50 1.69 -15.47 -6.65
N LYS A 51 1.31 -14.50 -5.83
CA LYS A 51 0.87 -13.17 -6.28
C LYS A 51 2.01 -12.27 -6.73
N TYR A 52 3.13 -12.30 -6.01
CA TYR A 52 4.16 -11.28 -6.17
C TYR A 52 5.43 -11.76 -6.88
N THR A 53 5.63 -13.08 -7.06
CA THR A 53 6.76 -13.59 -7.87
C THR A 53 6.78 -13.00 -9.30
N PRO A 54 5.66 -12.86 -10.02
CA PRO A 54 5.69 -12.20 -11.32
C PRO A 54 6.21 -10.76 -11.26
N LEU A 55 5.83 -10.00 -10.23
CA LEU A 55 6.30 -8.63 -10.03
C LEU A 55 7.79 -8.59 -9.66
N THR A 56 8.24 -9.44 -8.72
CA THR A 56 9.67 -9.47 -8.33
C THR A 56 10.57 -9.90 -9.46
N ASN A 57 10.14 -10.85 -10.29
CA ASN A 57 10.88 -11.27 -11.51
C ASN A 57 11.01 -10.11 -12.51
N TYR A 58 9.92 -9.39 -12.73
CA TYR A 58 9.93 -8.20 -13.59
C TYR A 58 10.88 -7.13 -13.05
N LEU A 59 10.75 -6.75 -11.77
CA LEU A 59 11.62 -5.77 -11.15
C LEU A 59 13.10 -6.19 -11.18
N THR A 60 13.39 -7.48 -10.92
CA THR A 60 14.74 -8.07 -11.03
C THR A 60 15.32 -7.84 -12.44
N GLN A 61 14.52 -8.04 -13.48
CA GLN A 61 14.97 -7.80 -14.87
C GLN A 61 15.25 -6.32 -15.15
N GLN A 62 14.44 -5.42 -14.56
CA GLN A 62 14.60 -3.97 -14.75
C GLN A 62 15.83 -3.40 -14.06
N ILE A 63 16.16 -3.87 -12.85
CA ILE A 63 17.26 -3.31 -12.05
C ILE A 63 18.54 -4.16 -12.09
N GLY A 64 18.46 -5.41 -12.59
CA GLY A 64 19.59 -6.35 -12.63
C GLY A 64 20.00 -6.91 -11.28
N ILE A 65 19.16 -6.80 -10.23
CA ILE A 65 19.42 -7.28 -8.88
C ILE A 65 18.29 -8.25 -8.49
N PRO A 66 18.59 -9.50 -8.07
CA PRO A 66 17.58 -10.44 -7.63
C PRO A 66 16.75 -9.93 -6.45
N ILE A 67 15.43 -10.11 -6.49
CA ILE A 67 14.52 -9.75 -5.40
C ILE A 67 13.88 -11.02 -4.84
N SER A 68 14.12 -11.30 -3.55
CA SER A 68 13.53 -12.42 -2.83
C SER A 68 12.32 -11.97 -2.00
N ILE A 69 11.28 -12.81 -1.92
CA ILE A 69 10.09 -12.54 -1.11
C ILE A 69 10.31 -13.13 0.29
N THR A 70 10.05 -12.32 1.30
CA THR A 70 10.03 -12.74 2.71
C THR A 70 8.65 -12.43 3.31
N ALA A 71 8.19 -13.29 4.23
CA ALA A 71 6.92 -13.10 4.88
C ALA A 71 7.10 -13.20 6.40
N SER A 72 6.46 -12.33 7.16
CA SER A 72 6.52 -12.29 8.62
C SER A 72 5.16 -11.91 9.20
N ASN A 73 4.93 -12.18 10.49
CA ASN A 73 3.72 -11.69 11.14
C ASN A 73 3.70 -10.16 11.19
N TYR A 74 2.53 -9.59 11.45
CA TYR A 74 2.29 -8.15 11.42
C TYR A 74 3.29 -7.36 12.28
N SER A 75 3.49 -7.77 13.53
CA SER A 75 4.37 -7.06 14.48
C SER A 75 5.83 -7.13 14.05
N THR A 76 6.30 -8.29 13.61
CA THR A 76 7.65 -8.47 13.08
C THR A 76 7.86 -7.68 11.79
N HIS A 77 6.87 -7.67 10.89
CA HIS A 77 6.95 -6.90 9.66
C HIS A 77 7.07 -5.39 9.93
N LEU A 78 6.22 -4.87 10.83
CA LEU A 78 6.29 -3.48 11.28
C LEU A 78 7.67 -3.12 11.84
N GLN A 79 8.24 -4.01 12.67
CA GLN A 79 9.57 -3.82 13.25
C GLN A 79 10.66 -3.82 12.17
N LEU A 80 10.65 -4.81 11.28
CA LEU A 80 11.66 -4.93 10.22
C LEU A 80 11.67 -3.71 9.28
N VAL A 81 10.50 -3.16 8.96
CA VAL A 81 10.41 -1.93 8.16
C VAL A 81 10.92 -0.72 8.95
N GLY A 82 10.46 -0.55 10.19
CA GLY A 82 10.84 0.59 11.02
C GLY A 82 12.33 0.62 11.40
N GLU A 83 12.99 -0.53 11.39
CA GLU A 83 14.44 -0.67 11.67
C GLU A 83 15.30 -0.80 10.40
N ASP A 84 14.74 -0.53 9.20
CA ASP A 84 15.43 -0.65 7.90
C ASP A 84 16.03 -2.04 7.64
N LYS A 85 15.39 -3.11 8.13
CA LYS A 85 15.84 -4.51 7.98
C LYS A 85 15.28 -5.21 6.74
N LEU A 86 14.37 -4.59 6.03
CA LEU A 86 13.85 -5.01 4.72
C LEU A 86 14.27 -3.99 3.68
N ASP A 87 14.80 -4.43 2.55
CA ASP A 87 15.16 -3.51 1.46
C ASP A 87 13.93 -2.87 0.85
N LEU A 88 12.89 -3.68 0.64
CA LEU A 88 11.58 -3.29 0.12
C LEU A 88 10.50 -3.90 1.01
N ALA A 89 9.36 -3.23 1.13
CA ALA A 89 8.22 -3.76 1.87
C ALA A 89 6.89 -3.37 1.23
N PHE A 90 5.95 -4.31 1.28
CA PHE A 90 4.54 -4.05 1.03
C PHE A 90 3.88 -3.62 2.34
N MET A 91 3.05 -2.56 2.27
CA MET A 91 2.32 -2.05 3.43
C MET A 91 0.88 -1.70 3.08
N SER A 92 -0.03 -1.92 4.02
CA SER A 92 -1.31 -1.21 4.00
C SER A 92 -1.12 0.23 4.49
N GLY A 93 -2.05 1.12 4.14
CA GLY A 93 -1.98 2.50 4.61
C GLY A 93 -1.95 2.61 6.14
N SER A 94 -2.73 1.77 6.86
CA SER A 94 -2.70 1.75 8.34
C SER A 94 -1.38 1.26 8.91
N LEU A 95 -0.77 0.24 8.30
CA LEU A 95 0.53 -0.26 8.73
C LEU A 95 1.64 0.78 8.52
N TYR A 96 1.58 1.52 7.40
CA TYR A 96 2.49 2.63 7.14
C TYR A 96 2.34 3.75 8.19
N ILE A 97 1.11 4.15 8.49
CA ILE A 97 0.82 5.17 9.52
C ILE A 97 1.33 4.70 10.89
N GLU A 98 1.06 3.45 11.28
CA GLU A 98 1.54 2.87 12.54
C GLU A 98 3.07 2.84 12.60
N MET A 99 3.74 2.52 11.49
CA MET A 99 5.20 2.56 11.40
C MET A 99 5.72 3.98 11.62
N VAL A 100 5.16 4.98 10.95
CA VAL A 100 5.57 6.38 11.13
C VAL A 100 5.32 6.84 12.56
N ASP A 101 4.18 6.53 13.14
CA ASP A 101 3.83 6.91 14.53
C ASP A 101 4.77 6.25 15.55
N LYS A 102 5.11 4.97 15.36
CA LYS A 102 5.94 4.22 16.31
C LYS A 102 7.42 4.58 16.22
N TYR A 103 7.95 4.72 15.02
CA TYR A 103 9.39 4.93 14.80
C TYR A 103 9.76 6.40 14.56
N GLN A 104 8.77 7.30 14.48
CA GLN A 104 8.93 8.75 14.35
C GLN A 104 9.76 9.17 13.13
N HIS A 105 9.67 8.40 12.03
CA HIS A 105 10.26 8.72 10.74
C HIS A 105 9.44 8.12 9.59
N THR A 106 9.57 8.73 8.41
CA THR A 106 9.05 8.18 7.15
C THR A 106 10.12 7.32 6.47
N VAL A 107 9.69 6.51 5.53
CA VAL A 107 10.54 5.74 4.61
C VAL A 107 10.25 6.18 3.17
N PRO A 108 11.17 5.98 2.20
CA PRO A 108 10.90 6.30 0.81
C PRO A 108 9.72 5.49 0.28
N LEU A 109 8.72 6.17 -0.27
CA LEU A 109 7.56 5.55 -0.89
C LEU A 109 7.88 5.29 -2.36
N LEU A 110 7.83 4.03 -2.77
CA LEU A 110 8.11 3.65 -4.14
C LEU A 110 6.89 3.87 -5.02
N ALA A 111 5.74 3.33 -4.63
CA ALA A 111 4.50 3.43 -5.39
C ALA A 111 3.31 3.01 -4.52
N ARG A 112 2.11 3.47 -4.89
CA ARG A 112 0.83 2.91 -4.42
C ARG A 112 0.07 2.28 -5.59
N TYR A 113 -0.78 1.30 -5.30
CA TYR A 113 -1.60 0.64 -6.31
C TYR A 113 -2.66 1.57 -6.88
N THR A 114 -3.00 1.35 -8.14
CA THR A 114 -4.30 1.77 -8.68
C THR A 114 -5.24 0.56 -8.75
N ILE A 115 -6.47 0.76 -8.27
CA ILE A 115 -7.55 -0.20 -8.31
C ILE A 115 -8.64 0.39 -9.20
N ASN A 116 -9.03 -0.31 -10.26
CA ASN A 116 -9.94 0.24 -11.27
C ASN A 116 -9.49 1.65 -11.75
N HIS A 117 -8.20 1.83 -12.02
CA HIS A 117 -7.54 3.07 -12.46
C HIS A 117 -7.56 4.23 -11.43
N GLN A 118 -7.92 3.97 -10.16
CA GLN A 118 -7.91 4.95 -9.08
C GLN A 118 -6.92 4.56 -7.97
N PRO A 119 -6.12 5.50 -7.45
CA PRO A 119 -5.21 5.25 -6.33
C PRO A 119 -5.92 5.37 -4.97
N ALA A 120 -7.24 5.33 -4.97
CA ALA A 120 -8.09 5.53 -3.81
C ALA A 120 -8.98 4.32 -3.57
N LEU A 121 -9.21 4.03 -2.29
CA LEU A 121 -10.15 3.03 -1.80
C LEU A 121 -11.32 3.72 -1.12
N TYR A 122 -12.47 3.08 -1.17
CA TYR A 122 -13.69 3.57 -0.51
C TYR A 122 -14.34 2.44 0.26
N SER A 123 -15.12 2.81 1.25
CA SER A 123 -16.03 1.92 1.95
C SER A 123 -17.47 2.37 1.72
N VAL A 124 -18.41 1.44 1.71
CA VAL A 124 -19.83 1.74 1.63
C VAL A 124 -20.55 1.18 2.85
N LEU A 125 -21.46 1.98 3.39
CA LEU A 125 -22.54 1.52 4.26
C LEU A 125 -23.71 1.21 3.34
N PHE A 126 -24.26 0.02 3.45
CA PHE A 126 -25.27 -0.50 2.53
C PHE A 126 -26.40 -1.23 3.27
N THR A 127 -27.52 -1.40 2.58
CA THR A 127 -28.65 -2.23 2.98
C THR A 127 -29.26 -2.93 1.77
N THR A 128 -30.34 -3.65 1.92
CA THR A 128 -31.06 -4.23 0.78
C THR A 128 -32.03 -3.24 0.15
N THR A 129 -32.31 -3.38 -1.16
CA THR A 129 -33.30 -2.56 -1.87
C THR A 129 -34.71 -2.70 -1.30
N LYS A 130 -35.01 -3.82 -0.62
CA LYS A 130 -36.29 -4.10 0.06
C LYS A 130 -36.40 -3.44 1.43
N ASN A 131 -35.28 -3.06 2.04
CA ASN A 131 -35.26 -2.41 3.35
C ASN A 131 -35.73 -0.95 3.22
N PRO A 132 -36.65 -0.45 4.08
CA PRO A 132 -37.16 0.92 4.02
C PRO A 132 -36.11 2.00 4.36
N ILE A 133 -34.98 1.65 4.95
CA ILE A 133 -33.89 2.58 5.31
C ILE A 133 -33.34 3.24 4.03
N GLN A 134 -33.31 4.61 3.99
CA GLN A 134 -32.88 5.37 2.84
C GLN A 134 -31.63 6.23 3.09
N ASN A 135 -31.27 6.45 4.37
CA ASN A 135 -30.13 7.30 4.75
C ASN A 135 -29.56 6.89 6.11
N LEU A 136 -28.38 7.43 6.45
CA LEU A 136 -27.67 7.11 7.68
C LEU A 136 -28.47 7.36 8.95
N ASN A 137 -29.21 8.47 9.02
CA ASN A 137 -29.95 8.84 10.26
C ASN A 137 -30.97 7.77 10.68
N GLN A 138 -31.46 6.98 9.73
CA GLN A 138 -32.39 5.88 10.01
C GLN A 138 -31.70 4.61 10.55
N LEU A 139 -30.37 4.63 10.68
CA LEU A 139 -29.61 3.55 11.32
C LEU A 139 -29.61 3.62 12.86
N VAL A 140 -30.05 4.72 13.45
CA VAL A 140 -30.25 4.80 14.90
C VAL A 140 -31.25 3.71 15.34
N GLY A 141 -30.87 2.93 16.36
CA GLY A 141 -31.67 1.78 16.85
C GLY A 141 -31.68 0.58 15.92
N LYS A 142 -30.82 0.51 14.90
CA LYS A 142 -30.71 -0.60 13.96
C LYS A 142 -29.53 -1.50 14.26
N LYS A 143 -29.55 -2.72 13.72
CA LYS A 143 -28.48 -3.70 13.84
C LYS A 143 -27.54 -3.62 12.63
N ILE A 144 -26.24 -3.45 12.86
CA ILE A 144 -25.24 -3.26 11.80
C ILE A 144 -24.18 -4.38 11.83
N ALA A 145 -23.84 -4.92 10.65
CA ALA A 145 -22.71 -5.82 10.45
C ALA A 145 -21.49 -5.05 9.95
N PHE A 146 -20.39 -5.15 10.67
CA PHE A 146 -19.06 -4.70 10.24
C PHE A 146 -18.23 -5.90 9.76
N GLY A 147 -17.14 -5.62 9.02
CA GLY A 147 -16.11 -6.61 8.71
C GLY A 147 -15.31 -7.02 9.95
N GLU A 148 -14.13 -7.60 9.75
CA GLU A 148 -13.21 -7.92 10.83
C GLU A 148 -12.84 -6.63 11.59
N LYS A 149 -12.73 -6.71 12.94
CA LYS A 149 -12.60 -5.53 13.83
C LYS A 149 -11.47 -4.58 13.42
N ASN A 150 -10.34 -5.12 12.98
CA ASN A 150 -9.18 -4.32 12.58
C ASN A 150 -9.20 -3.88 11.11
N SER A 151 -10.19 -4.30 10.34
CA SER A 151 -10.32 -3.94 8.92
C SER A 151 -10.53 -2.44 8.75
N ASN A 152 -9.71 -1.82 7.88
CA ASN A 152 -9.91 -0.41 7.56
C ASN A 152 -11.24 -0.20 6.84
N LEU A 153 -11.45 -0.86 5.70
CA LEU A 153 -12.62 -0.62 4.83
C LEU A 153 -13.87 -1.36 5.29
N GLY A 154 -13.73 -2.43 6.07
CA GLY A 154 -14.88 -3.19 6.60
C GLY A 154 -15.39 -2.63 7.92
N THR A 155 -14.60 -1.84 8.66
CA THR A 155 -14.93 -1.44 10.03
C THR A 155 -14.54 -0.01 10.38
N LYS A 156 -13.25 0.37 10.36
CA LYS A 156 -12.78 1.66 10.87
C LYS A 156 -13.29 2.84 10.05
N VAL A 157 -13.20 2.74 8.73
CA VAL A 157 -13.70 3.77 7.81
C VAL A 157 -15.23 3.90 7.85
N PRO A 158 -16.02 2.81 7.80
CA PRO A 158 -17.47 2.88 8.01
C PRO A 158 -17.87 3.47 9.37
N TYR A 159 -17.18 3.09 10.44
CA TYR A 159 -17.43 3.68 11.75
C TYR A 159 -17.19 5.19 11.76
N TYR A 160 -16.12 5.65 11.13
CA TYR A 160 -15.87 7.08 10.93
C TYR A 160 -17.06 7.76 10.24
N VAL A 161 -17.57 7.19 9.16
CA VAL A 161 -18.73 7.72 8.42
C VAL A 161 -19.96 7.82 9.31
N LEU A 162 -20.25 6.79 10.12
CA LEU A 162 -21.34 6.81 11.09
C LEU A 162 -21.12 7.90 12.17
N SER A 163 -19.91 8.00 12.71
CA SER A 163 -19.59 8.97 13.76
C SER A 163 -19.73 10.42 13.27
N GLN A 164 -19.35 10.71 12.01
CA GLN A 164 -19.56 12.03 11.38
C GLN A 164 -21.05 12.37 11.23
N ALA A 165 -21.91 11.36 11.06
CA ALA A 165 -23.38 11.53 11.08
C ALA A 165 -23.95 11.56 12.52
N GLY A 166 -23.11 11.58 13.55
CA GLY A 166 -23.53 11.56 14.95
C GLY A 166 -24.06 10.22 15.43
N ILE A 167 -23.77 9.13 14.70
CA ILE A 167 -24.22 7.77 15.05
C ILE A 167 -23.05 7.01 15.64
N THR A 168 -23.02 6.93 16.95
CA THR A 168 -22.06 6.15 17.74
C THR A 168 -22.60 4.72 17.99
N LEU A 169 -21.75 3.78 18.36
CA LEU A 169 -22.15 2.37 18.53
C LEU A 169 -23.23 2.17 19.59
N ASP A 170 -23.30 3.01 20.61
CA ASP A 170 -24.33 3.00 21.65
C ASP A 170 -25.71 3.45 21.16
N LYS A 171 -25.78 4.12 19.99
CA LYS A 171 -27.05 4.48 19.33
C LYS A 171 -27.60 3.38 18.43
N LEU A 172 -26.86 2.29 18.25
CA LEU A 172 -27.30 1.10 17.51
C LEU A 172 -28.03 0.16 18.49
N SER A 173 -28.99 -0.63 17.99
CA SER A 173 -29.60 -1.70 18.80
C SER A 173 -28.63 -2.85 19.04
N ALA A 174 -27.81 -3.16 18.05
CA ALA A 174 -26.70 -4.11 18.12
C ALA A 174 -25.72 -3.91 16.95
N TYR A 175 -24.51 -4.41 17.12
CA TYR A 175 -23.52 -4.52 16.03
C TYR A 175 -22.65 -5.75 16.27
N ASP A 176 -22.18 -6.33 15.17
CA ASP A 176 -21.25 -7.45 15.22
C ASP A 176 -20.09 -7.22 14.23
N PHE A 177 -18.91 -7.73 14.60
CA PHE A 177 -17.75 -7.82 13.71
C PHE A 177 -17.73 -9.23 13.13
N LEU A 178 -17.84 -9.31 11.80
CA LEU A 178 -17.85 -10.58 11.08
C LEU A 178 -16.49 -10.81 10.41
N ASP A 179 -16.09 -12.08 10.25
CA ASP A 179 -14.70 -12.43 9.85
C ASP A 179 -14.36 -12.01 8.41
N ASN A 180 -15.36 -11.85 7.54
CA ASN A 180 -15.13 -11.54 6.15
C ASN A 180 -16.30 -10.79 5.51
N HIS A 181 -16.03 -10.12 4.40
CA HIS A 181 -17.02 -9.32 3.67
C HIS A 181 -18.22 -10.11 3.15
N ARG A 182 -18.03 -11.41 2.84
CA ARG A 182 -19.11 -12.28 2.39
C ARG A 182 -20.15 -12.50 3.50
N ASN A 183 -19.70 -12.72 4.73
CA ASN A 183 -20.58 -12.88 5.89
C ASN A 183 -21.39 -11.61 6.14
N VAL A 184 -20.74 -10.42 6.05
CA VAL A 184 -21.44 -9.13 6.17
C VAL A 184 -22.56 -9.02 5.11
N MET A 185 -22.21 -9.28 3.85
CA MET A 185 -23.17 -9.19 2.75
C MET A 185 -24.37 -10.14 2.95
N TYR A 186 -24.11 -11.41 3.26
CA TYR A 186 -25.18 -12.37 3.44
C TYR A 186 -26.01 -12.11 4.69
N GLY A 187 -25.41 -11.68 5.80
CA GLY A 187 -26.14 -11.30 7.01
C GLY A 187 -27.17 -10.19 6.75
N VAL A 188 -26.81 -9.19 5.90
CA VAL A 188 -27.75 -8.15 5.48
C VAL A 188 -28.80 -8.68 4.49
N LEU A 189 -28.41 -9.51 3.52
CA LEU A 189 -29.36 -10.11 2.55
C LEU A 189 -30.39 -11.03 3.20
N MET A 190 -30.00 -11.76 4.24
CA MET A 190 -30.86 -12.65 5.00
C MET A 190 -31.73 -11.91 6.05
N GLY A 191 -31.49 -10.59 6.25
CA GLY A 191 -32.23 -9.79 7.22
C GLY A 191 -31.78 -9.98 8.67
N GLU A 192 -30.64 -10.61 8.91
CA GLU A 192 -30.03 -10.72 10.25
C GLU A 192 -29.52 -9.37 10.75
N TYR A 193 -29.18 -8.48 9.81
CA TYR A 193 -28.74 -7.13 10.02
C TYR A 193 -29.51 -6.15 9.11
N ASP A 194 -29.80 -4.98 9.64
CA ASP A 194 -30.48 -3.90 8.89
C ASP A 194 -29.56 -3.25 7.85
N ALA A 195 -28.28 -3.17 8.15
CA ALA A 195 -27.25 -2.60 7.29
C ALA A 195 -25.90 -3.29 7.51
N GLY A 196 -24.98 -3.07 6.59
CA GLY A 196 -23.60 -3.56 6.70
C GLY A 196 -22.58 -2.61 6.08
N ALA A 197 -21.31 -2.95 6.26
CA ALA A 197 -20.18 -2.21 5.72
C ALA A 197 -19.29 -3.10 4.84
N LEU A 198 -18.94 -2.61 3.66
CA LEU A 198 -18.08 -3.30 2.69
C LEU A 198 -17.10 -2.35 2.02
N PRO A 199 -15.92 -2.83 1.56
CA PRO A 199 -15.18 -2.13 0.52
C PRO A 199 -16.05 -1.90 -0.71
N ALA A 200 -15.92 -0.74 -1.36
CA ALA A 200 -16.76 -0.36 -2.50
C ALA A 200 -16.64 -1.35 -3.66
N GLU A 201 -15.43 -1.88 -3.93
CA GLU A 201 -15.24 -2.90 -4.96
C GLU A 201 -16.00 -4.19 -4.70
N VAL A 202 -16.07 -4.62 -3.42
CA VAL A 202 -16.84 -5.82 -3.04
C VAL A 202 -18.34 -5.57 -3.22
N PHE A 203 -18.80 -4.36 -2.89
CA PHE A 203 -20.18 -3.95 -3.13
C PHE A 203 -20.51 -3.95 -4.63
N ASP A 204 -19.67 -3.35 -5.48
CA ASP A 204 -19.88 -3.24 -6.92
C ASP A 204 -19.95 -4.61 -7.61
N GLU A 205 -19.14 -5.56 -7.18
CA GLU A 205 -19.19 -6.95 -7.66
C GLU A 205 -20.51 -7.67 -7.30
N ASN A 206 -21.27 -7.15 -6.34
CA ASN A 206 -22.47 -7.81 -5.78
C ASN A 206 -23.73 -6.93 -5.81
N LYS A 207 -23.70 -5.73 -6.37
CA LYS A 207 -24.82 -4.78 -6.36
C LYS A 207 -26.12 -5.35 -6.94
N ASP A 208 -26.00 -6.23 -7.94
CA ASP A 208 -27.15 -6.85 -8.60
C ASP A 208 -27.89 -7.88 -7.70
N LYS A 209 -27.38 -8.19 -6.53
CA LYS A 209 -28.04 -9.06 -5.52
C LYS A 209 -29.13 -8.32 -4.72
N GLY A 210 -29.54 -7.15 -5.13
CA GLY A 210 -30.58 -6.37 -4.46
C GLY A 210 -30.04 -5.53 -3.29
N LEU A 211 -28.80 -5.07 -3.41
CA LEU A 211 -28.17 -4.17 -2.46
C LEU A 211 -28.31 -2.70 -2.90
N LYS A 212 -28.33 -1.77 -1.93
CA LYS A 212 -28.28 -0.32 -2.18
C LYS A 212 -27.33 0.37 -1.19
N ILE A 213 -26.64 1.40 -1.65
CA ILE A 213 -25.75 2.23 -0.86
C ILE A 213 -26.58 3.20 0.00
N LEU A 214 -26.24 3.32 1.27
CA LEU A 214 -26.72 4.37 2.18
C LEU A 214 -25.75 5.54 2.27
N ALA A 215 -24.44 5.24 2.28
CA ALA A 215 -23.37 6.23 2.24
C ALA A 215 -22.08 5.62 1.69
N MET A 216 -21.24 6.50 1.13
CA MET A 216 -19.88 6.20 0.72
C MET A 216 -18.91 7.00 1.60
N SER A 217 -17.77 6.42 1.94
CA SER A 217 -16.74 7.08 2.72
C SER A 217 -15.98 8.13 1.90
N PRO A 218 -15.24 9.04 2.57
CA PRO A 218 -14.12 9.72 1.94
C PRO A 218 -13.13 8.72 1.33
N ALA A 219 -12.35 9.19 0.35
CA ALA A 219 -11.27 8.42 -0.24
C ALA A 219 -10.16 8.16 0.80
N VAL A 220 -9.65 6.94 0.83
CA VAL A 220 -8.41 6.59 1.54
C VAL A 220 -7.39 6.04 0.55
N SER A 221 -6.10 6.29 0.81
CA SER A 221 -5.05 5.81 -0.10
C SER A 221 -4.94 4.30 -0.11
N SER A 222 -4.62 3.76 -1.28
CA SER A 222 -4.42 2.31 -1.47
C SER A 222 -3.13 1.82 -0.78
N HIS A 223 -2.90 0.50 -0.87
CA HIS A 223 -1.66 -0.13 -0.40
C HIS A 223 -0.44 0.38 -1.17
N LEU A 224 0.73 0.30 -0.56
CA LEU A 224 1.96 0.86 -1.09
C LEU A 224 3.14 -0.09 -0.98
N LEU A 225 4.14 0.18 -1.80
CA LEU A 225 5.49 -0.35 -1.70
C LEU A 225 6.42 0.74 -1.18
N VAL A 226 7.27 0.40 -0.24
CA VAL A 226 8.28 1.29 0.35
C VAL A 226 9.66 0.67 0.24
N SER A 227 10.71 1.46 0.43
CA SER A 227 12.09 0.97 0.60
C SER A 227 12.67 1.39 1.94
N ARG A 228 13.76 0.74 2.37
CA ARG A 228 14.57 1.24 3.49
C ARG A 228 15.17 2.62 3.15
N ARG A 229 15.47 3.39 4.19
CA ARG A 229 15.87 4.80 4.05
C ARG A 229 17.22 5.01 3.39
N ASP A 230 18.15 4.08 3.55
CA ASP A 230 19.53 4.14 3.03
C ASP A 230 19.72 3.38 1.72
N LEU A 231 18.61 2.96 1.04
CA LEU A 231 18.70 2.41 -0.31
C LEU A 231 19.18 3.48 -1.30
N ASP A 232 20.10 3.10 -2.19
CA ASP A 232 20.64 4.05 -3.21
C ASP A 232 19.50 4.73 -3.97
N ILE A 233 19.55 6.06 -4.03
CA ILE A 233 18.50 6.87 -4.67
C ILE A 233 18.30 6.54 -6.14
N ARG A 234 19.36 6.13 -6.85
CA ARG A 234 19.28 5.73 -8.25
C ARG A 234 18.51 4.43 -8.39
N LEU A 235 18.68 3.50 -7.44
CA LEU A 235 17.94 2.25 -7.40
C LEU A 235 16.47 2.49 -7.07
N ILE A 236 16.17 3.39 -6.12
CA ILE A 236 14.79 3.84 -5.83
C ILE A 236 14.13 4.36 -7.10
N GLN A 237 14.79 5.24 -7.85
CA GLN A 237 14.26 5.82 -9.09
C GLN A 237 14.04 4.77 -10.18
N GLN A 238 14.94 3.78 -10.32
CA GLN A 238 14.77 2.67 -11.25
C GLN A 238 13.55 1.80 -10.90
N LEU A 239 13.38 1.48 -9.60
CA LEU A 239 12.21 0.74 -9.11
C LEU A 239 10.90 1.51 -9.34
N GLN A 240 10.88 2.81 -9.03
CA GLN A 240 9.73 3.68 -9.27
C GLN A 240 9.36 3.72 -10.75
N GLN A 241 10.34 3.94 -11.63
CA GLN A 241 10.12 3.99 -13.08
C GLN A 241 9.56 2.65 -13.59
N ALA A 242 10.13 1.52 -13.15
CA ALA A 242 9.65 0.21 -13.52
C ALA A 242 8.19 -0.02 -13.06
N LEU A 243 7.85 0.37 -11.84
CA LEU A 243 6.48 0.26 -11.32
C LEU A 243 5.49 1.14 -12.10
N TYR A 244 5.83 2.40 -12.37
CA TYR A 244 4.92 3.36 -13.03
C TYR A 244 4.65 3.03 -14.49
N THR A 245 5.56 2.33 -15.16
CA THR A 245 5.41 1.94 -16.57
C THR A 245 4.87 0.53 -16.76
N LEU A 246 4.73 -0.26 -15.69
CA LEU A 246 4.34 -1.67 -15.78
C LEU A 246 3.04 -1.89 -16.56
N ASN A 247 2.01 -1.07 -16.33
CA ASN A 247 0.72 -1.20 -17.02
C ASN A 247 0.75 -0.85 -18.52
N GLN A 248 1.85 -0.28 -19.01
CA GLN A 248 2.04 0.05 -20.43
C GLN A 248 2.70 -1.12 -21.20
N LEU A 249 3.18 -2.12 -20.50
CA LEU A 249 3.87 -3.28 -21.09
C LEU A 249 2.85 -4.36 -21.49
N PRO A 250 3.10 -5.12 -22.58
CA PRO A 250 2.22 -6.20 -23.01
C PRO A 250 1.98 -7.26 -21.93
N GLU A 251 3.02 -7.61 -21.13
CA GLU A 251 2.94 -8.54 -20.01
C GLU A 251 2.45 -7.90 -18.71
N GLY A 252 2.42 -6.57 -18.62
CA GLY A 252 2.15 -5.82 -17.41
C GLY A 252 0.79 -6.16 -16.79
N GLN A 253 -0.25 -6.26 -17.61
CA GLN A 253 -1.59 -6.62 -17.14
C GLN A 253 -1.61 -8.02 -16.50
N LYS A 254 -0.84 -8.98 -17.02
CA LYS A 254 -0.74 -10.33 -16.45
C LYS A 254 -0.08 -10.28 -15.06
N ILE A 255 0.96 -9.47 -14.91
CA ILE A 255 1.65 -9.27 -13.62
C ILE A 255 0.70 -8.62 -12.61
N LEU A 256 -0.02 -7.57 -13.01
CA LEU A 256 -0.99 -6.86 -12.17
C LEU A 256 -2.14 -7.77 -11.75
N ASN A 257 -2.68 -8.58 -12.68
CA ASN A 257 -3.75 -9.54 -12.40
C ASN A 257 -3.33 -10.66 -11.43
N ALA A 258 -2.05 -11.03 -11.39
CA ALA A 258 -1.54 -11.98 -10.39
C ALA A 258 -1.63 -11.41 -8.98
N ILE A 259 -1.41 -10.10 -8.80
CA ILE A 259 -1.57 -9.40 -7.52
C ILE A 259 -3.06 -9.34 -7.14
N GLY A 260 -3.91 -8.92 -8.09
CA GLY A 260 -5.36 -8.86 -7.90
C GLY A 260 -6.08 -8.42 -9.17
N LYS A 261 -7.28 -8.96 -9.40
CA LYS A 261 -8.05 -8.74 -10.65
C LYS A 261 -8.32 -7.26 -10.97
N ASN A 262 -8.46 -6.44 -9.92
CA ASN A 262 -8.81 -5.03 -10.05
C ASN A 262 -7.58 -4.11 -9.98
N ILE A 263 -6.37 -4.67 -9.82
CA ILE A 263 -5.12 -3.89 -9.82
C ILE A 263 -4.80 -3.50 -11.27
N THR A 264 -4.68 -2.21 -11.52
CA THR A 264 -4.54 -1.65 -12.87
C THR A 264 -3.20 -0.94 -13.10
N GLY A 265 -2.38 -0.80 -12.06
CA GLY A 265 -1.06 -0.18 -12.17
C GLY A 265 -0.53 0.33 -10.84
N PHE A 266 0.49 1.16 -10.95
CA PHE A 266 1.13 1.86 -9.85
C PHE A 266 1.29 3.33 -10.17
N VAL A 267 1.17 4.19 -9.15
CA VAL A 267 1.36 5.63 -9.26
C VAL A 267 2.26 6.12 -8.12
N PRO A 268 2.87 7.32 -8.25
CA PRO A 268 3.61 7.95 -7.16
C PRO A 268 2.79 7.99 -5.85
N ALA A 269 3.50 7.92 -4.75
CA ALA A 269 2.96 8.05 -3.41
C ALA A 269 3.73 9.10 -2.62
N THR A 270 3.03 9.87 -1.80
CA THR A 270 3.58 10.81 -0.83
C THR A 270 3.02 10.52 0.55
N ASP A 271 3.69 10.95 1.60
CA ASP A 271 3.21 10.77 2.97
C ASP A 271 1.82 11.41 3.19
N SER A 272 1.58 12.59 2.58
CA SER A 272 0.30 13.30 2.66
C SER A 272 -0.88 12.58 2.00
N ASP A 273 -0.63 11.63 1.10
CA ASP A 273 -1.70 10.79 0.55
C ASP A 273 -2.42 9.96 1.63
N TYR A 274 -1.80 9.79 2.80
CA TYR A 274 -2.33 9.01 3.93
C TYR A 274 -2.98 9.86 5.02
N ASP A 275 -3.04 11.20 4.89
CA ASP A 275 -3.58 12.10 5.92
C ASP A 275 -5.06 11.85 6.22
N SER A 276 -5.88 11.63 5.18
CA SER A 276 -7.29 11.25 5.38
C SER A 276 -7.45 9.96 6.20
N LEU A 277 -6.62 8.97 5.94
CA LEU A 277 -6.64 7.72 6.71
C LEU A 277 -6.13 7.93 8.14
N ARG A 278 -5.13 8.80 8.37
CA ARG A 278 -4.66 9.17 9.73
C ARG A 278 -5.79 9.74 10.57
N GLU A 279 -6.53 10.70 10.01
CA GLU A 279 -7.67 11.31 10.70
C GLU A 279 -8.74 10.26 11.05
N ILE A 280 -9.10 9.42 10.08
CA ILE A 280 -10.07 8.33 10.26
C ILE A 280 -9.63 7.37 11.36
N LEU A 281 -8.38 6.92 11.34
CA LEU A 281 -7.86 5.99 12.34
C LEU A 281 -7.79 6.62 13.73
N GLN A 282 -7.47 7.89 13.84
CA GLN A 282 -7.47 8.59 15.11
C GLN A 282 -8.87 8.63 15.75
N GLN A 283 -9.90 8.90 14.95
CA GLN A 283 -11.29 8.90 15.44
C GLN A 283 -11.78 7.46 15.71
N ALA A 284 -11.32 6.47 14.94
CA ALA A 284 -11.68 5.08 15.15
C ALA A 284 -11.02 4.43 16.39
N LYS A 285 -10.05 5.07 17.04
CA LYS A 285 -9.49 4.60 18.34
C LYS A 285 -10.57 4.41 19.42
N ALA A 286 -11.69 5.11 19.33
CA ALA A 286 -12.85 4.89 20.20
C ALA A 286 -13.46 3.48 20.08
N LEU A 287 -13.22 2.75 18.96
CA LEU A 287 -13.60 1.35 18.79
C LEU A 287 -12.74 0.40 19.63
N ASP A 288 -11.46 0.74 19.86
CA ASP A 288 -10.51 -0.13 20.55
C ASP A 288 -10.71 -0.08 22.07
N ALA A 289 -11.34 0.99 22.58
CA ALA A 289 -11.62 1.18 24.01
C ALA A 289 -12.84 0.39 24.53
N ARG A 290 -13.46 -0.43 23.67
CA ARG A 290 -14.64 -1.27 23.96
C ARG A 290 -14.38 -2.71 23.51
#